data_4abe548cbb4f5555cf8e58db9d72a74a
#
_entry.id   4abe548cbb4f5555cf8e58db9d72a74a
#
_cell.length_a   1.000
_cell.length_b   1.000
_cell.length_c   1.000
_cell.angle_alpha   90.00
_cell.angle_beta   90.00
_cell.angle_gamma   90.00
#
_symmetry.space_group_name_H-M   'P 1'
#
loop_
_entity.id
_entity.type
_entity.pdbx_description
1 polymer ?
#
loop_
_entity_poly.entity_id
_entity_poly.type
_entity_poly.pdbx_seq_one_letter_code
_entity_poly.pdbx_strand_id
1 'polypeptide(L)'
;MNAGGFLPLFYGEQRKMKKFAGLLTAGLVAATLTACNDKEAKSDATKAQAPANDTVYLYTWTEYVPDGLLDDFTKETGIKVIVASLESNETMYAKMKTQGDAGGYDVIAPSNYFVSKMAREGMLQELDHSKLPVIKELDPDWLNKPYDKGNKYSLPQLLGAPGIAFNTNTYKGSDFTSW
;
A
#
# COMPACT_ATOMS: atom_id res chain seq x y z
N MET A 1 9.33 -48.42 -17.82
CA MET A 1 8.07 -48.45 -18.57
C MET A 1 7.36 -47.13 -18.36
N ASN A 2 7.25 -46.44 -19.47
CA ASN A 2 6.43 -45.27 -19.80
C ASN A 2 6.42 -44.03 -18.93
N ALA A 3 7.16 -43.07 -19.45
CA ALA A 3 7.01 -41.63 -19.26
C ALA A 3 5.68 -41.14 -19.89
N GLY A 4 5.00 -40.25 -19.21
CA GLY A 4 3.87 -39.49 -19.73
C GLY A 4 4.11 -37.99 -19.46
N GLY A 5 4.70 -37.30 -20.45
CA GLY A 5 4.88 -35.87 -20.42
C GLY A 5 3.53 -35.16 -20.64
N PHE A 6 3.32 -34.09 -19.84
CA PHE A 6 2.25 -33.13 -20.08
C PHE A 6 2.87 -31.78 -20.39
N LEU A 7 2.80 -31.38 -21.66
CA LEU A 7 3.06 -30.03 -22.13
C LEU A 7 1.78 -29.20 -21.99
N PRO A 8 1.82 -28.00 -21.44
CA PRO A 8 0.72 -27.04 -21.60
C PRO A 8 0.92 -26.25 -22.90
N LEU A 9 -0.05 -26.35 -23.78
CA LEU A 9 -0.20 -25.51 -24.97
C LEU A 9 -0.45 -24.05 -24.53
N PHE A 10 0.47 -23.17 -24.88
CA PHE A 10 0.23 -21.74 -24.92
C PHE A 10 -0.56 -21.40 -26.18
N TYR A 11 -1.83 -21.06 -26.02
CA TYR A 11 -2.64 -20.46 -27.08
C TYR A 11 -2.59 -18.93 -26.94
N GLY A 12 -1.75 -18.33 -27.78
CA GLY A 12 -1.66 -16.88 -27.91
C GLY A 12 -2.76 -16.35 -28.83
N GLU A 13 -3.70 -15.63 -28.29
CA GLU A 13 -4.73 -14.94 -29.07
C GLU A 13 -4.30 -13.51 -29.36
N GLN A 14 -3.83 -13.26 -30.57
CA GLN A 14 -3.52 -11.96 -31.16
C GLN A 14 -4.81 -11.19 -31.42
N ARG A 15 -5.15 -10.20 -30.61
CA ARG A 15 -6.24 -9.26 -30.95
C ARG A 15 -5.76 -8.25 -31.99
N LYS A 16 -6.28 -8.40 -33.19
CA LYS A 16 -6.11 -7.45 -34.32
C LYS A 16 -6.73 -6.09 -33.96
N MET A 17 -5.91 -5.06 -33.93
CA MET A 17 -6.37 -3.67 -33.91
C MET A 17 -6.97 -3.32 -35.27
N LYS A 18 -8.27 -3.03 -35.30
CA LYS A 18 -8.94 -2.43 -36.45
C LYS A 18 -8.69 -0.92 -36.46
N LYS A 19 -7.97 -0.45 -37.48
CA LYS A 19 -7.83 0.97 -37.79
C LYS A 19 -9.18 1.49 -38.31
N PHE A 20 -9.78 2.43 -37.60
CA PHE A 20 -10.87 3.25 -38.15
C PHE A 20 -10.28 4.55 -38.67
N ALA A 21 -10.29 4.70 -40.00
CA ALA A 21 -10.14 5.95 -40.70
C ALA A 21 -11.54 6.47 -40.98
N GLY A 22 -11.82 7.69 -40.64
CA GLY A 22 -13.11 8.35 -40.93
C GLY A 22 -12.99 9.83 -40.64
N LEU A 23 -12.73 10.53 -41.64
CA LEU A 23 -13.43 11.56 -42.38
C LEU A 23 -13.61 12.90 -41.68
N LEU A 24 -12.83 13.89 -42.18
CA LEU A 24 -13.00 15.34 -41.97
C LEU A 24 -14.34 15.80 -42.52
N THR A 25 -15.09 16.55 -41.71
CA THR A 25 -16.07 17.53 -42.24
C THR A 25 -15.82 18.87 -41.56
N ALA A 26 -15.37 19.81 -42.34
CA ALA A 26 -15.26 21.22 -42.01
C ALA A 26 -16.66 21.83 -41.91
N GLY A 27 -16.97 22.46 -40.79
CA GLY A 27 -18.17 23.27 -40.59
C GLY A 27 -17.77 24.64 -40.06
N LEU A 28 -17.77 25.60 -40.97
CA LEU A 28 -17.57 27.03 -40.74
C LEU A 28 -18.90 27.62 -40.22
N VAL A 29 -18.93 28.16 -38.98
CA VAL A 29 -20.01 29.06 -38.56
C VAL A 29 -19.45 30.28 -37.86
N ALA A 30 -19.95 31.39 -38.32
CA ALA A 30 -19.51 32.75 -38.12
C ALA A 30 -19.67 33.30 -36.69
N ALA A 31 -18.86 34.32 -36.45
CA ALA A 31 -18.81 35.16 -35.27
C ALA A 31 -20.12 35.95 -35.04
N THR A 32 -20.48 36.08 -33.76
CA THR A 32 -21.17 37.27 -33.23
C THR A 32 -20.48 37.74 -31.98
N LEU A 33 -19.80 38.87 -32.10
CA LEU A 33 -19.32 39.70 -31.00
C LEU A 33 -20.54 40.38 -30.34
N THR A 34 -20.71 40.23 -29.06
CA THR A 34 -21.42 41.18 -28.22
C THR A 34 -20.65 41.46 -26.97
N ALA A 35 -20.47 42.72 -26.71
CA ALA A 35 -19.57 43.33 -25.73
C ALA A 35 -20.13 43.36 -24.30
N CYS A 36 -19.16 43.42 -23.38
CA CYS A 36 -19.14 44.08 -22.08
C CYS A 36 -20.27 43.80 -21.07
N ASN A 37 -19.91 43.17 -19.99
CA ASN A 37 -20.13 43.76 -18.66
C ASN A 37 -19.14 43.23 -17.64
N ASP A 38 -18.34 44.14 -17.08
CA ASP A 38 -17.47 43.90 -15.96
C ASP A 38 -18.28 43.52 -14.72
N LYS A 39 -18.10 42.30 -14.24
CA LYS A 39 -18.23 41.92 -12.84
C LYS A 39 -17.20 40.87 -12.55
N GLU A 40 -16.23 41.22 -11.72
CA GLU A 40 -15.27 40.31 -11.09
C GLU A 40 -16.04 39.12 -10.46
N ALA A 41 -16.09 38.00 -11.15
CA ALA A 41 -16.42 36.74 -10.56
C ALA A 41 -15.12 36.14 -10.03
N LYS A 42 -14.94 36.21 -8.69
CA LYS A 42 -13.97 35.38 -7.99
C LYS A 42 -14.19 33.95 -8.43
N SER A 43 -13.30 33.44 -9.22
CA SER A 43 -13.20 32.02 -9.55
C SER A 43 -12.81 31.29 -8.27
N ASP A 44 -13.80 30.81 -7.53
CA ASP A 44 -13.60 29.70 -6.61
C ASP A 44 -13.20 28.50 -7.48
N ALA A 45 -11.89 28.31 -7.62
CA ALA A 45 -11.33 27.08 -8.13
C ALA A 45 -11.65 25.98 -7.08
N THR A 46 -12.86 25.44 -7.14
CA THR A 46 -13.18 24.18 -6.53
C THR A 46 -12.22 23.17 -7.12
N LYS A 47 -11.12 22.87 -6.40
CA LYS A 47 -10.29 21.70 -6.67
C LYS A 47 -11.26 20.53 -6.77
N ALA A 48 -11.40 20.03 -7.99
CA ALA A 48 -12.04 18.75 -8.19
C ALA A 48 -11.27 17.73 -7.36
N GLN A 49 -11.86 17.35 -6.24
CA GLN A 49 -11.34 16.31 -5.37
C GLN A 49 -11.45 15.03 -6.20
N ALA A 50 -10.31 14.39 -6.44
CA ALA A 50 -10.30 13.06 -7.05
C ALA A 50 -11.30 12.19 -6.27
N PRO A 51 -12.05 11.29 -6.94
CA PRO A 51 -13.00 10.42 -6.25
C PRO A 51 -12.25 9.73 -5.11
N ALA A 52 -12.74 9.89 -3.88
CA ALA A 52 -12.20 9.22 -2.72
C ALA A 52 -12.26 7.71 -3.02
N ASN A 53 -11.11 7.03 -2.95
CA ASN A 53 -11.10 5.57 -2.97
C ASN A 53 -11.73 5.13 -1.66
N ASP A 54 -12.97 4.65 -1.71
CA ASP A 54 -13.69 4.16 -0.53
C ASP A 54 -13.14 2.83 -0.01
N THR A 55 -11.98 2.40 -0.50
CA THR A 55 -11.38 1.12 -0.17
C THR A 55 -9.87 1.27 0.01
N VAL A 56 -9.35 0.70 1.12
CA VAL A 56 -7.92 0.60 1.43
C VAL A 56 -7.52 -0.88 1.45
N TYR A 57 -6.43 -1.21 0.78
CA TYR A 57 -5.84 -2.54 0.75
C TYR A 57 -4.68 -2.61 1.75
N LEU A 58 -4.89 -3.39 2.81
CA LEU A 58 -3.91 -3.60 3.89
C LEU A 58 -3.24 -4.96 3.74
N TYR A 59 -1.90 -4.99 3.64
CA TYR A 59 -1.12 -6.23 3.62
C TYR A 59 -0.38 -6.39 4.95
N THR A 60 -0.89 -7.26 5.82
CA THR A 60 -0.43 -7.41 7.20
C THR A 60 -0.36 -8.87 7.63
N TRP A 61 0.29 -9.12 8.74
CA TRP A 61 0.41 -10.46 9.32
C TRP A 61 -0.96 -11.00 9.74
N THR A 62 -1.10 -12.31 9.66
CA THR A 62 -2.27 -13.02 10.18
C THR A 62 -2.45 -12.68 11.66
N GLU A 63 -3.69 -12.45 12.07
CA GLU A 63 -4.07 -12.14 13.47
C GLU A 63 -3.56 -10.78 14.02
N TYR A 64 -2.93 -9.92 13.20
CA TYR A 64 -2.55 -8.57 13.64
C TYR A 64 -3.72 -7.59 13.67
N VAL A 65 -4.85 -7.97 13.10
CA VAL A 65 -6.07 -7.17 13.08
C VAL A 65 -7.10 -7.87 13.98
N PRO A 66 -7.48 -7.28 15.12
CA PRO A 66 -8.52 -7.83 15.98
C PRO A 66 -9.87 -7.92 15.29
N ASP A 67 -10.68 -8.91 15.70
CA ASP A 67 -12.04 -9.06 15.22
C ASP A 67 -12.87 -7.79 15.49
N GLY A 68 -13.65 -7.37 14.51
CA GLY A 68 -14.52 -6.21 14.59
C GLY A 68 -13.86 -4.85 14.36
N LEU A 69 -12.51 -4.76 14.48
CA LEU A 69 -11.80 -3.47 14.33
C LEU A 69 -12.06 -2.80 12.96
N LEU A 70 -12.01 -3.58 11.89
CA LEU A 70 -12.20 -3.05 10.53
C LEU A 70 -13.64 -2.68 10.24
N ASP A 71 -14.59 -3.37 10.86
CA ASP A 71 -16.01 -3.03 10.77
C ASP A 71 -16.29 -1.71 11.48
N ASP A 72 -15.68 -1.49 12.64
CA ASP A 72 -15.82 -0.24 13.38
C ASP A 72 -15.14 0.91 12.65
N PHE A 73 -13.94 0.70 12.09
CA PHE A 73 -13.29 1.68 11.23
C PHE A 73 -14.17 2.04 10.02
N THR A 74 -14.77 1.05 9.37
CA THR A 74 -15.65 1.29 8.22
C THR A 74 -16.90 2.06 8.62
N LYS A 75 -17.51 1.75 9.78
CA LYS A 75 -18.67 2.50 10.30
C LYS A 75 -18.34 3.96 10.60
N GLU A 76 -17.15 4.21 11.15
CA GLU A 76 -16.72 5.55 11.53
C GLU A 76 -16.29 6.40 10.33
N THR A 77 -15.57 5.81 9.37
CA THR A 77 -14.93 6.55 8.27
C THR A 77 -15.63 6.43 6.92
N GLY A 78 -16.49 5.43 6.75
CA GLY A 78 -17.05 5.04 5.45
C GLY A 78 -16.06 4.31 4.54
N ILE A 79 -14.80 4.09 4.98
CA ILE A 79 -13.76 3.48 4.19
C ILE A 79 -13.73 1.96 4.46
N LYS A 80 -13.82 1.16 3.40
CA LYS A 80 -13.68 -0.29 3.47
C LYS A 80 -12.21 -0.68 3.51
N VAL A 81 -11.83 -1.61 4.39
CA VAL A 81 -10.48 -2.18 4.42
C VAL A 81 -10.52 -3.63 3.92
N ILE A 82 -9.67 -3.95 2.94
CA ILE A 82 -9.47 -5.31 2.44
C ILE A 82 -8.09 -5.77 2.90
N VAL A 83 -8.07 -6.86 3.69
CA VAL A 83 -6.84 -7.41 4.25
C VAL A 83 -6.31 -8.55 3.39
N ALA A 84 -5.01 -8.51 3.11
CA ALA A 84 -4.25 -9.64 2.60
C ALA A 84 -3.28 -10.12 3.68
N SER A 85 -3.19 -11.44 3.87
CA SER A 85 -2.28 -12.05 4.84
C SER A 85 -0.84 -12.04 4.34
N LEU A 86 0.06 -11.60 5.21
CA LEU A 86 1.50 -11.62 5.04
C LEU A 86 2.08 -12.91 5.66
N GLU A 87 2.75 -13.72 4.86
CA GLU A 87 3.36 -14.98 5.29
C GLU A 87 4.82 -14.82 5.72
N SER A 88 5.57 -14.01 4.95
CA SER A 88 6.96 -13.66 5.23
C SER A 88 7.31 -12.29 4.65
N ASN A 89 8.31 -11.63 5.22
CA ASN A 89 8.82 -10.36 4.69
C ASN A 89 9.39 -10.54 3.28
N GLU A 90 10.05 -11.67 3.03
CA GLU A 90 10.68 -12.00 1.75
C GLU A 90 9.64 -12.16 0.63
N THR A 91 8.56 -12.89 0.91
CA THR A 91 7.44 -13.07 -0.03
C THR A 91 6.75 -11.75 -0.32
N MET A 92 6.47 -10.95 0.72
CA MET A 92 5.91 -9.62 0.59
C MET A 92 6.79 -8.73 -0.30
N TYR A 93 8.08 -8.65 0.03
CA TYR A 93 9.04 -7.84 -0.73
C TYR A 93 9.12 -8.26 -2.20
N ALA A 94 9.23 -9.56 -2.48
CA ALA A 94 9.29 -10.08 -3.85
C ALA A 94 8.01 -9.72 -4.63
N LYS A 95 6.85 -9.86 -4.01
CA LYS A 95 5.56 -9.50 -4.59
C LYS A 95 5.48 -8.01 -4.91
N MET A 96 5.81 -7.14 -3.94
CA MET A 96 5.81 -5.69 -4.13
C MET A 96 6.78 -5.27 -5.24
N LYS A 97 7.98 -5.87 -5.27
CA LYS A 97 8.98 -5.57 -6.29
C LYS A 97 8.55 -5.99 -7.70
N THR A 98 7.84 -7.10 -7.83
CA THR A 98 7.33 -7.59 -9.12
C THR A 98 6.16 -6.77 -9.63
N GLN A 99 5.29 -6.32 -8.73
CA GLN A 99 4.09 -5.57 -9.07
C GLN A 99 4.36 -4.07 -9.27
N GLY A 100 5.46 -3.53 -8.72
CA GLY A 100 5.80 -2.11 -8.78
C GLY A 100 4.66 -1.24 -8.26
N ASP A 101 4.49 -0.06 -8.84
CA ASP A 101 3.44 0.91 -8.47
C ASP A 101 2.01 0.38 -8.69
N ALA A 102 1.85 -0.71 -9.46
CA ALA A 102 0.58 -1.39 -9.66
C ALA A 102 0.28 -2.43 -8.57
N GLY A 103 1.06 -2.48 -7.49
CA GLY A 103 1.06 -3.54 -6.47
C GLY A 103 -0.24 -3.75 -5.71
N GLY A 104 -1.20 -2.84 -5.82
CA GLY A 104 -2.55 -3.01 -5.30
C GLY A 104 -2.66 -3.01 -3.77
N TYR A 105 -1.62 -2.58 -3.04
CA TYR A 105 -1.66 -2.38 -1.59
C TYR A 105 -1.35 -0.94 -1.25
N ASP A 106 -2.20 -0.34 -0.41
CA ASP A 106 -2.04 1.04 0.06
C ASP A 106 -1.19 1.09 1.33
N VAL A 107 -1.32 0.08 2.18
CA VAL A 107 -0.61 -0.04 3.46
C VAL A 107 -0.04 -1.44 3.60
N ILE A 108 1.22 -1.52 4.04
CA ILE A 108 1.90 -2.78 4.34
C ILE A 108 2.49 -2.76 5.75
N ALA A 109 2.57 -3.92 6.40
CA ALA A 109 3.11 -4.07 7.76
C ALA A 109 4.36 -4.98 7.80
N PRO A 110 5.49 -4.57 7.21
CA PRO A 110 6.73 -5.34 7.25
C PRO A 110 7.43 -5.24 8.60
N SER A 111 8.37 -6.14 8.84
CA SER A 111 9.32 -5.98 9.93
C SER A 111 10.30 -4.82 9.65
N ASN A 112 10.85 -4.24 10.69
CA ASN A 112 11.67 -3.04 10.67
C ASN A 112 12.86 -3.08 9.69
N TYR A 113 13.53 -4.23 9.54
CA TYR A 113 14.65 -4.39 8.61
C TYR A 113 14.22 -4.31 7.14
N PHE A 114 12.98 -4.72 6.81
CA PHE A 114 12.43 -4.52 5.48
C PHE A 114 11.97 -3.09 5.22
N VAL A 115 11.49 -2.36 6.24
CA VAL A 115 11.24 -0.91 6.10
C VAL A 115 12.50 -0.21 5.61
N SER A 116 13.63 -0.41 6.28
CA SER A 116 14.91 0.18 5.88
C SER A 116 15.34 -0.22 4.46
N LYS A 117 15.14 -1.49 4.08
CA LYS A 117 15.48 -1.98 2.75
C LYS A 117 14.61 -1.34 1.67
N MET A 118 13.30 -1.37 1.86
CA MET A 118 12.32 -0.86 0.89
C MET A 118 12.40 0.66 0.73
N ALA A 119 12.65 1.39 1.82
CA ALA A 119 12.88 2.84 1.78
C ALA A 119 14.10 3.21 0.92
N ARG A 120 15.23 2.49 1.09
CA ARG A 120 16.44 2.70 0.27
C ARG A 120 16.22 2.38 -1.21
N GLU A 121 15.31 1.49 -1.53
CA GLU A 121 14.96 1.10 -2.90
C GLU A 121 13.84 1.99 -3.51
N GLY A 122 13.36 3.00 -2.78
CA GLY A 122 12.31 3.91 -3.25
C GLY A 122 10.93 3.24 -3.38
N MET A 123 10.70 2.15 -2.65
CA MET A 123 9.44 1.39 -2.71
C MET A 123 8.38 1.92 -1.73
N LEU A 124 8.74 2.83 -0.84
CA LEU A 124 7.85 3.40 0.16
C LEU A 124 7.64 4.89 -0.09
N GLN A 125 6.41 5.35 0.09
CA GLN A 125 6.07 6.77 0.05
C GLN A 125 6.39 7.41 1.40
N GLU A 126 6.86 8.67 1.37
CA GLU A 126 7.05 9.45 2.58
C GLU A 126 5.71 9.78 3.25
N LEU A 127 5.68 9.67 4.58
CA LEU A 127 4.51 9.99 5.38
C LEU A 127 4.37 11.50 5.56
N ASP A 128 3.19 12.01 5.34
CA ASP A 128 2.83 13.39 5.69
C ASP A 128 2.39 13.45 7.16
N HIS A 129 3.33 13.79 8.04
CA HIS A 129 3.08 13.85 9.49
C HIS A 129 2.00 14.84 9.87
N SER A 130 1.73 15.86 9.04
CA SER A 130 0.67 16.83 9.31
C SER A 130 -0.73 16.21 9.28
N LYS A 131 -0.86 15.08 8.60
CA LYS A 131 -2.09 14.29 8.47
C LYS A 131 -2.19 13.12 9.43
N LEU A 132 -1.17 12.92 10.27
CA LEU A 132 -1.04 11.78 11.17
C LEU A 132 -0.98 12.22 12.65
N PRO A 133 -2.05 12.80 13.20
CA PRO A 133 -2.05 13.28 14.59
C PRO A 133 -1.77 12.18 15.60
N VAL A 134 -2.06 10.92 15.26
CA VAL A 134 -1.82 9.72 16.08
C VAL A 134 -0.35 9.53 16.48
N ILE A 135 0.62 10.13 15.76
CA ILE A 135 2.04 10.06 16.11
C ILE A 135 2.30 10.57 17.53
N LYS A 136 1.51 11.55 18.00
CA LYS A 136 1.64 12.12 19.34
C LYS A 136 1.18 11.17 20.46
N GLU A 137 0.42 10.14 20.10
CA GLU A 137 -0.09 9.13 21.03
C GLU A 137 0.84 7.91 21.13
N LEU A 138 1.80 7.80 20.18
CA LEU A 138 2.75 6.72 20.20
C LEU A 138 3.85 6.96 21.24
N ASP A 139 4.29 5.88 21.88
CA ASP A 139 5.40 5.92 22.82
C ASP A 139 6.68 6.40 22.12
N PRO A 140 7.27 7.53 22.57
CA PRO A 140 8.45 8.13 21.95
C PRO A 140 9.66 7.21 21.93
N ASP A 141 9.74 6.24 22.84
CA ASP A 141 10.83 5.26 22.87
C ASP A 141 10.85 4.35 21.63
N TRP A 142 9.75 4.25 20.89
CA TRP A 142 9.66 3.45 19.66
C TRP A 142 9.69 4.27 18.37
N LEU A 143 9.71 5.58 18.50
CA LEU A 143 9.85 6.49 17.36
C LEU A 143 11.33 6.75 17.02
N ASN A 144 11.57 7.30 15.84
CA ASN A 144 12.89 7.75 15.38
C ASN A 144 14.00 6.68 15.48
N LYS A 145 13.68 5.45 15.18
CA LYS A 145 14.65 4.34 15.23
C LYS A 145 15.61 4.36 14.04
N PRO A 146 16.80 3.71 14.18
CA PRO A 146 17.82 3.69 13.12
C PRO A 146 17.35 3.16 11.77
N TYR A 147 16.32 2.30 11.75
CA TYR A 147 15.78 1.74 10.51
C TYR A 147 14.91 2.72 9.72
N ASP A 148 14.36 3.75 10.38
CA ASP A 148 13.56 4.81 9.77
C ASP A 148 13.65 6.10 10.60
N LYS A 149 14.73 6.86 10.40
CA LYS A 149 14.96 8.11 11.12
C LYS A 149 13.87 9.12 10.81
N GLY A 150 13.33 9.70 11.89
CA GLY A 150 12.25 10.67 11.82
C GLY A 150 10.91 10.07 11.45
N ASN A 151 10.76 8.75 11.45
CA ASN A 151 9.53 8.05 11.02
C ASN A 151 9.04 8.54 9.65
N LYS A 152 9.98 8.62 8.72
CA LYS A 152 9.74 9.20 7.41
C LYS A 152 8.82 8.32 6.54
N TYR A 153 8.92 7.00 6.71
CA TYR A 153 8.24 6.02 5.88
C TYR A 153 7.30 5.10 6.66
N SER A 154 7.44 5.03 7.99
CA SER A 154 6.71 4.06 8.81
C SER A 154 6.40 4.56 10.21
N LEU A 155 5.36 3.97 10.79
CA LEU A 155 5.03 4.09 12.21
C LEU A 155 5.06 2.69 12.85
N PRO A 156 5.50 2.56 14.12
CA PRO A 156 5.48 1.29 14.82
C PRO A 156 4.04 0.87 15.13
N GLN A 157 3.71 -0.40 14.88
CA GLN A 157 2.41 -0.99 15.19
C GLN A 157 2.51 -1.96 16.36
N LEU A 158 3.44 -2.90 16.28
CA LEU A 158 3.62 -3.97 17.24
C LEU A 158 5.11 -4.21 17.52
N LEU A 159 5.38 -4.68 18.73
CA LEU A 159 6.69 -5.11 19.19
C LEU A 159 6.70 -6.60 19.43
N GLY A 160 7.69 -7.28 18.85
CA GLY A 160 7.98 -8.67 19.14
C GLY A 160 9.33 -8.80 19.83
N ALA A 161 9.38 -9.56 20.92
CA ALA A 161 10.61 -9.94 21.57
C ALA A 161 10.79 -11.46 21.40
N PRO A 162 11.72 -11.93 20.53
CA PRO A 162 12.03 -13.35 20.45
C PRO A 162 12.70 -13.84 21.74
N GLY A 163 12.42 -15.07 22.12
CA GLY A 163 12.99 -15.70 23.29
C GLY A 163 13.22 -17.19 23.05
N ILE A 164 14.07 -17.80 23.88
CA ILE A 164 14.28 -19.24 23.87
C ILE A 164 13.32 -19.87 24.86
N ALA A 165 12.44 -20.73 24.40
CA ALA A 165 11.63 -21.62 25.23
C ALA A 165 12.31 -23.00 25.31
N PHE A 166 12.43 -23.56 26.51
CA PHE A 166 13.04 -24.86 26.71
C PHE A 166 12.24 -25.69 27.71
N ASN A 167 12.38 -27.03 27.62
CA ASN A 167 11.77 -27.96 28.55
C ASN A 167 12.57 -28.01 29.84
N THR A 168 12.02 -27.52 30.95
CA THR A 168 12.67 -27.46 32.24
C THR A 168 12.93 -28.83 32.88
N ASN A 169 12.29 -29.90 32.41
CA ASN A 169 12.57 -31.28 32.85
C ASN A 169 13.88 -31.82 32.22
N THR A 170 14.34 -31.23 31.13
CA THR A 170 15.51 -31.69 30.36
C THR A 170 16.70 -30.74 30.50
N TYR A 171 16.44 -29.44 30.55
CA TYR A 171 17.46 -28.39 30.51
C TYR A 171 17.29 -27.41 31.68
N LYS A 172 18.39 -26.77 32.05
CA LYS A 172 18.39 -25.67 33.03
C LYS A 172 18.57 -24.34 32.27
N GLY A 173 18.06 -23.24 32.81
CA GLY A 173 18.24 -21.92 32.23
C GLY A 173 19.70 -21.52 32.03
N SER A 174 20.61 -22.05 32.89
CA SER A 174 22.07 -21.86 32.79
C SER A 174 22.69 -22.50 31.54
N ASP A 175 21.98 -23.42 30.87
CA ASP A 175 22.50 -24.10 29.67
C ASP A 175 22.40 -23.19 28.42
N PHE A 176 21.65 -22.08 28.55
CA PHE A 176 21.39 -21.10 27.45
C PHE A 176 21.92 -19.73 27.87
N THR A 177 23.19 -19.49 27.63
CA THR A 177 23.88 -18.24 28.01
C THR A 177 24.04 -17.27 26.82
N SER A 178 23.74 -17.72 25.59
CA SER A 178 23.75 -16.93 24.36
C SER A 178 22.80 -17.53 23.33
N TRP A 179 22.58 -16.79 22.28
CA TRP A 179 21.86 -17.25 21.07
C TRP A 179 22.72 -18.17 20.24
#